data_f339a922c006c4be0cc83cb547309eab
#
_entry.id   f339a922c006c4be0cc83cb547309eab
#
_cell.length_a   1.000
_cell.length_b   1.000
_cell.length_c   1.000
_cell.angle_alpha   90.00
_cell.angle_beta   90.00
_cell.angle_gamma   90.00
#
_symmetry.space_group_name_H-M   'P 1'
#
loop_
_entity.id
_entity.type
_entity.pdbx_description
1 polymer ?
#
loop_
_entity_poly.entity_id
_entity_poly.type
_entity_poly.pdbx_seq_one_letter_code
_entity_poly.pdbx_strand_id
1 'polypeptide(L)'
;MDLLNDLNMDSMAISASERAFFTRLGARVAELRKGRDITQVEMAETLEVSQQTINSYEVGRRRIPVSALPALARSLGVSLEELLGEDLGGVKKRGPTPKLQQQIERIMELPRAQQRFVMQMLDTVLAQQGR
;
A
#
# COMPACT_ATOMS: atom_id res chain seq x y z
N MET A 1 -26.37 -21.30 14.14
CA MET A 1 -26.13 -20.79 13.96
C MET A 1 -25.80 -20.01 14.36
N ASP A 2 -25.34 -19.64 14.29
CA ASP A 2 -25.14 -18.94 15.12
C ASP A 2 -24.29 -17.86 14.74
N LEU A 3 -24.84 -16.70 14.46
CA LEU A 3 -24.10 -15.50 14.16
C LEU A 3 -23.15 -15.14 15.28
N LEU A 4 -23.56 -15.40 16.48
CA LEU A 4 -22.68 -15.10 17.61
C LEU A 4 -21.42 -15.93 17.58
N ASN A 5 -21.54 -17.18 17.23
CA ASN A 5 -20.37 -18.03 17.15
C ASN A 5 -19.47 -17.59 16.01
N ASP A 6 -20.08 -17.21 14.89
CA ASP A 6 -19.28 -16.73 13.77
C ASP A 6 -18.53 -15.47 14.13
N LEU A 7 -19.19 -14.56 14.83
CA LEU A 7 -18.54 -13.33 15.23
C LEU A 7 -17.40 -13.59 16.21
N ASN A 8 -17.61 -14.50 17.13
CA ASN A 8 -16.57 -14.83 18.08
C ASN A 8 -15.36 -15.44 17.38
N MET A 9 -15.62 -16.32 16.43
CA MET A 9 -14.52 -16.92 15.70
C MET A 9 -13.78 -15.87 14.90
N ASP A 10 -14.51 -14.93 14.31
CA ASP A 10 -13.86 -13.87 13.54
C ASP A 10 -12.98 -13.01 14.42
N SER A 11 -13.37 -12.78 15.66
CA SER A 11 -12.56 -11.94 16.53
C SER A 11 -11.39 -12.70 17.12
N MET A 12 -11.45 -14.03 17.17
CA MET A 12 -10.40 -14.81 17.78
C MET A 12 -9.51 -15.50 16.80
N ALA A 13 -9.98 -15.75 15.61
CA ALA A 13 -9.21 -16.48 14.63
C ALA A 13 -9.19 -15.71 13.32
N ILE A 14 -8.05 -15.76 12.65
CA ILE A 14 -7.91 -15.13 11.36
C ILE A 14 -8.42 -16.11 10.32
N SER A 15 -9.38 -15.67 9.50
CA SER A 15 -9.89 -16.52 8.43
C SER A 15 -8.80 -16.73 7.38
N ALA A 16 -9.04 -17.67 6.47
CA ALA A 16 -8.06 -17.98 5.45
C ALA A 16 -7.75 -16.76 4.55
N SER A 17 -8.79 -16.02 4.18
CA SER A 17 -8.56 -14.85 3.33
C SER A 17 -7.87 -13.74 4.09
N GLU A 18 -8.21 -13.55 5.35
CA GLU A 18 -7.53 -12.58 6.16
C GLU A 18 -6.08 -12.97 6.41
N ARG A 19 -5.84 -14.26 6.57
CA ARG A 19 -4.49 -14.71 6.79
C ARG A 19 -3.61 -14.37 5.59
N ALA A 20 -4.13 -14.58 4.39
CA ALA A 20 -3.37 -14.25 3.19
C ALA A 20 -3.09 -12.74 3.13
N PHE A 21 -4.08 -11.94 3.47
CA PHE A 21 -3.91 -10.49 3.49
C PHE A 21 -2.83 -10.08 4.48
N PHE A 22 -2.91 -10.59 5.71
CA PHE A 22 -1.95 -10.17 6.73
C PHE A 22 -0.56 -10.76 6.50
N THR A 23 -0.48 -11.90 5.84
CA THR A 23 0.82 -12.45 5.48
C THR A 23 1.51 -11.53 4.47
N ARG A 24 0.76 -11.06 3.46
CA ARG A 24 1.34 -10.15 2.48
C ARG A 24 1.67 -8.80 3.09
N LEU A 25 0.77 -8.26 3.90
CA LEU A 25 1.00 -6.98 4.55
C LEU A 25 2.20 -7.07 5.49
N GLY A 26 2.26 -8.12 6.28
CA GLY A 26 3.37 -8.32 7.20
C GLY A 26 4.70 -8.43 6.49
N ALA A 27 4.73 -9.16 5.38
CA ALA A 27 5.96 -9.29 4.60
C ALA A 27 6.39 -7.94 4.06
N ARG A 28 5.44 -7.13 3.62
CA ARG A 28 5.74 -5.81 3.10
C ARG A 28 6.29 -4.90 4.21
N VAL A 29 5.70 -4.98 5.39
CA VAL A 29 6.20 -4.22 6.53
C VAL A 29 7.64 -4.60 6.84
N ALA A 30 7.94 -5.90 6.86
CA ALA A 30 9.29 -6.36 7.15
C ALA A 30 10.28 -5.86 6.09
N GLU A 31 9.87 -5.91 4.85
CA GLU A 31 10.72 -5.48 3.75
C GLU A 31 11.01 -3.98 3.84
N LEU A 32 9.99 -3.18 4.07
CA LEU A 32 10.15 -1.74 4.18
C LEU A 32 10.98 -1.37 5.40
N ARG A 33 10.76 -2.09 6.50
CA ARG A 33 11.53 -1.84 7.72
C ARG A 33 13.01 -2.10 7.50
N LYS A 34 13.31 -3.25 6.90
CA LYS A 34 14.71 -3.60 6.65
C LYS A 34 15.37 -2.63 5.68
N GLY A 35 14.60 -2.19 4.70
CA GLY A 35 15.11 -1.24 3.74
C GLY A 35 15.48 0.10 4.33
N ARG A 36 14.93 0.42 5.50
CA ARG A 36 15.27 1.65 6.20
C ARG A 36 16.19 1.41 7.38
N ASP A 37 16.71 0.18 7.51
CA ASP A 37 17.61 -0.16 8.60
C ASP A 37 17.00 0.04 9.98
N ILE A 38 15.70 -0.24 10.08
CA ILE A 38 15.00 -0.16 11.36
C ILE A 38 14.87 -1.56 11.91
N THR A 39 15.25 -1.74 13.18
CA THR A 39 15.13 -3.07 13.79
C THR A 39 13.71 -3.28 14.29
N GLN A 40 13.37 -4.55 14.55
CA GLN A 40 12.06 -4.85 15.13
C GLN A 40 11.89 -4.19 16.49
N VAL A 41 12.97 -4.11 17.26
CA VAL A 41 12.94 -3.47 18.57
C VAL A 41 12.61 -1.99 18.42
N GLU A 42 13.26 -1.32 17.48
CA GLU A 42 12.99 0.09 17.25
C GLU A 42 11.56 0.33 16.80
N MET A 43 11.08 -0.52 15.90
CA MET A 43 9.69 -0.41 15.45
C MET A 43 8.74 -0.63 16.60
N ALA A 44 9.05 -1.61 17.46
CA ALA A 44 8.22 -1.91 18.61
C ALA A 44 8.14 -0.71 19.55
N GLU A 45 9.25 -0.03 19.76
CA GLU A 45 9.27 1.15 20.61
C GLU A 45 8.40 2.26 20.00
N THR A 46 8.50 2.45 18.70
CA THR A 46 7.71 3.47 18.04
C THR A 46 6.22 3.19 18.14
N LEU A 47 5.84 1.95 18.01
CA LEU A 47 4.42 1.57 18.05
C LEU A 47 3.95 1.24 19.46
N GLU A 48 4.86 1.28 20.42
CA GLU A 48 4.52 1.00 21.83
C GLU A 48 3.95 -0.40 22.02
N VAL A 49 4.58 -1.35 21.37
CA VAL A 49 4.22 -2.76 21.53
C VAL A 49 5.51 -3.54 21.74
N SER A 50 5.37 -4.83 21.99
CA SER A 50 6.55 -5.66 22.20
C SER A 50 7.17 -6.04 20.85
N GLN A 51 8.45 -6.43 20.91
CA GLN A 51 9.10 -6.93 19.71
C GLN A 51 8.39 -8.17 19.17
N GLN A 52 7.90 -9.02 20.07
CA GLN A 52 7.19 -10.20 19.65
C GLN A 52 5.92 -9.85 18.87
N THR A 53 5.27 -8.76 19.27
CA THR A 53 4.10 -8.30 18.54
C THR A 53 4.48 -7.87 17.13
N ILE A 54 5.59 -7.13 17.00
CA ILE A 54 6.07 -6.74 15.67
C ILE A 54 6.36 -7.97 14.83
N ASN A 55 7.05 -8.93 15.41
CA ASN A 55 7.36 -10.16 14.67
C ASN A 55 6.07 -10.88 14.24
N SER A 56 5.07 -10.93 15.11
CA SER A 56 3.80 -11.56 14.76
C SER A 56 3.10 -10.83 13.62
N TYR A 57 3.20 -9.51 13.59
CA TYR A 57 2.66 -8.74 12.48
C TYR A 57 3.38 -9.09 11.18
N GLU A 58 4.71 -9.15 11.23
CA GLU A 58 5.50 -9.35 10.03
C GLU A 58 5.34 -10.74 9.43
N VAL A 59 5.07 -11.73 10.25
CA VAL A 59 4.85 -13.08 9.71
C VAL A 59 3.37 -13.38 9.47
N GLY A 60 2.50 -12.41 9.70
CA GLY A 60 1.08 -12.58 9.40
C GLY A 60 0.32 -13.39 10.42
N ARG A 61 0.90 -13.60 11.61
CA ARG A 61 0.24 -14.39 12.62
C ARG A 61 -0.80 -13.60 13.40
N ARG A 62 -0.65 -12.30 13.45
CA ARG A 62 -1.52 -11.43 14.21
C ARG A 62 -2.00 -10.29 13.33
N ARG A 63 -3.26 -9.90 13.49
CA ARG A 63 -3.80 -8.77 12.75
C ARG A 63 -3.15 -7.49 13.21
N ILE A 64 -2.89 -6.61 12.27
CA ILE A 64 -2.39 -5.28 12.59
C ILE A 64 -3.62 -4.40 12.81
N PRO A 65 -3.77 -3.79 13.99
CA PRO A 65 -4.95 -2.95 14.23
C PRO A 65 -4.97 -1.76 13.29
N VAL A 66 -6.16 -1.36 12.90
CA VAL A 66 -6.31 -0.20 12.04
C VAL A 66 -5.67 1.01 12.68
N SER A 67 -5.78 1.12 14.00
CA SER A 67 -5.23 2.27 14.72
C SER A 67 -3.72 2.35 14.66
N ALA A 68 -3.04 1.24 14.37
CA ALA A 68 -1.59 1.22 14.28
C ALA A 68 -1.09 1.58 12.89
N LEU A 69 -1.95 1.54 11.89
CA LEU A 69 -1.51 1.74 10.51
C LEU A 69 -0.91 3.11 10.23
N PRO A 70 -1.48 4.21 10.73
CA PRO A 70 -0.86 5.51 10.46
C PRO A 70 0.55 5.65 11.03
N ALA A 71 0.75 5.18 12.25
CA ALA A 71 2.08 5.25 12.86
C ALA A 71 3.06 4.35 12.13
N LEU A 72 2.58 3.18 11.72
CA LEU A 72 3.41 2.24 10.98
C LEU A 72 3.84 2.84 9.65
N ALA A 73 2.91 3.41 8.91
CA ALA A 73 3.23 4.03 7.62
C ALA A 73 4.23 5.16 7.79
N ARG A 74 4.03 6.00 8.82
CA ARG A 74 4.96 7.09 9.07
C ARG A 74 6.36 6.57 9.39
N SER A 75 6.44 5.54 10.21
CA SER A 75 7.74 4.97 10.57
C SER A 75 8.47 4.45 9.35
N LEU A 76 7.72 3.88 8.42
CA LEU A 76 8.30 3.29 7.23
C LEU A 76 8.50 4.29 6.11
N GLY A 77 8.02 5.51 6.28
CA GLY A 77 8.21 6.55 5.28
C GLY A 77 7.37 6.35 4.04
N VAL A 78 6.22 5.70 4.18
CA VAL A 78 5.34 5.47 3.05
C VAL A 78 3.95 5.97 3.40
N SER A 79 3.13 6.15 2.37
CA SER A 79 1.74 6.50 2.60
C SER A 79 0.98 5.25 2.99
N LEU A 80 -0.22 5.45 3.52
CA LEU A 80 -1.07 4.33 3.86
C LEU A 80 -1.41 3.52 2.61
N GLU A 81 -1.64 4.20 1.51
CA GLU A 81 -1.94 3.53 0.25
C GLU A 81 -0.77 2.67 -0.21
N GLU A 82 0.43 3.19 -0.08
CA GLU A 82 1.61 2.42 -0.44
C GLU A 82 1.77 1.20 0.46
N LEU A 83 1.49 1.38 1.74
CA LEU A 83 1.61 0.29 2.68
C LEU A 83 0.65 -0.84 2.35
N LEU A 84 -0.60 -0.50 2.08
CA LEU A 84 -1.61 -1.50 1.76
C LEU A 84 -1.51 -1.99 0.33
N GLY A 85 -1.01 -1.13 -0.53
CA GLY A 85 -0.65 -1.55 -1.89
C GLY A 85 -1.73 -2.27 -2.63
N GLU A 86 -1.33 -3.34 -3.24
CA GLU A 86 -2.23 -4.09 -4.09
C GLU A 86 -3.36 -4.76 -3.33
N ASP A 87 -3.24 -4.81 -2.01
CA ASP A 87 -4.28 -5.43 -1.22
C ASP A 87 -5.54 -4.61 -1.18
N LEU A 88 -5.49 -3.39 -1.71
CA LEU A 88 -6.69 -2.61 -1.86
C LEU A 88 -7.47 -3.04 -3.10
N GLY A 89 -7.04 -4.10 -3.71
CA GLY A 89 -7.76 -4.66 -4.83
C GLY A 89 -7.63 -3.80 -6.06
N GLY A 90 -8.68 -3.70 -6.81
CA GLY A 90 -8.60 -3.00 -8.06
C GLY A 90 -8.25 -1.54 -7.99
N VAL A 91 -8.12 -1.06 -6.77
CA VAL A 91 -7.82 0.32 -6.67
C VAL A 91 -6.46 0.64 -7.12
N LYS A 92 -5.57 -0.34 -7.09
CA LYS A 92 -4.31 -0.03 -7.31
C LYS A 92 -4.14 0.50 -8.53
N LYS A 93 -3.21 0.98 -8.73
CA LYS A 93 -2.86 1.29 -9.85
C LYS A 93 -3.61 2.11 -10.57
N ARG A 94 -3.92 3.05 -10.15
CA ARG A 94 -4.42 4.03 -10.86
C ARG A 94 -3.39 4.77 -11.56
N GLY A 95 -2.15 4.65 -11.30
CA GLY A 95 -1.09 5.35 -11.99
C GLY A 95 -0.91 4.84 -13.42
N PRO A 96 -0.18 5.56 -14.25
CA PRO A 96 0.06 5.12 -15.61
C PRO A 96 0.93 3.87 -15.65
N THR A 97 0.84 3.13 -16.75
CA THR A 97 1.69 1.98 -16.92
C THR A 97 3.14 2.44 -17.04
N PRO A 98 4.11 1.56 -16.83
CA PRO A 98 5.51 1.95 -16.96
C PRO A 98 5.83 2.54 -18.32
N LYS A 99 5.24 2.01 -19.37
CA LYS A 99 5.50 2.55 -20.71
C LYS A 99 4.94 3.95 -20.87
N LEU A 100 3.72 4.15 -20.39
CA LEU A 100 3.11 5.47 -20.45
C LEU A 100 3.89 6.46 -19.60
N GLN A 101 4.35 6.01 -18.45
CA GLN A 101 5.15 6.86 -17.58
C GLN A 101 6.42 7.32 -18.27
N GLN A 102 7.08 6.44 -19.00
CA GLN A 102 8.27 6.83 -19.76
C GLN A 102 7.96 7.88 -20.80
N GLN A 103 6.82 7.73 -21.47
CA GLN A 103 6.42 8.71 -22.46
C GLN A 103 6.17 10.07 -21.84
N ILE A 104 5.53 10.09 -20.69
CA ILE A 104 5.29 11.34 -19.99
C ILE A 104 6.59 12.02 -19.62
N GLU A 105 7.55 11.24 -19.13
CA GLU A 105 8.84 11.80 -18.75
C GLU A 105 9.57 12.40 -19.96
N ARG A 106 9.48 11.75 -21.10
CA ARG A 106 10.07 12.28 -22.31
C ARG A 106 9.42 13.58 -22.74
N ILE A 107 8.09 13.64 -22.62
CA ILE A 107 7.37 14.85 -22.96
C ILE A 107 7.82 16.00 -22.07
N MET A 108 8.05 15.71 -20.80
CA MET A 108 8.46 16.75 -19.87
C MET A 108 9.84 17.30 -20.15
N GLU A 109 10.64 16.58 -20.92
CA GLU A 109 11.96 17.06 -21.31
C GLU A 109 11.94 17.89 -22.58
N LEU A 110 10.81 17.96 -23.26
CA LEU A 110 10.72 18.74 -24.49
C LEU A 110 10.65 20.23 -24.20
N PRO A 111 11.03 21.06 -25.17
CA PRO A 111 10.82 22.50 -25.03
C PRO A 111 9.36 22.81 -24.81
N ARG A 112 9.10 23.92 -24.14
CA ARG A 112 7.73 24.26 -23.76
C ARG A 112 6.77 24.34 -24.93
N ALA A 113 7.23 24.85 -26.07
CA ALA A 113 6.36 24.95 -27.22
C ALA A 113 5.89 23.59 -27.69
N GLN A 114 6.79 22.62 -27.66
CA GLN A 114 6.42 21.26 -28.05
C GLN A 114 5.54 20.59 -27.00
N GLN A 115 5.80 20.85 -25.72
CA GLN A 115 4.91 20.34 -24.69
C GLN A 115 3.50 20.85 -24.90
N ARG A 116 3.37 22.13 -25.21
CA ARG A 116 2.05 22.71 -25.44
C ARG A 116 1.33 22.04 -26.59
N PHE A 117 2.08 21.78 -27.65
CA PHE A 117 1.51 21.10 -28.80
C PHE A 117 1.00 19.70 -28.43
N VAL A 118 1.80 18.96 -27.69
CA VAL A 118 1.40 17.62 -27.25
C VAL A 118 0.16 17.70 -26.38
N MET A 119 0.11 18.66 -25.47
CA MET A 119 -1.05 18.81 -24.60
C MET A 119 -2.30 19.11 -25.40
N GLN A 120 -2.19 19.91 -26.44
CA GLN A 120 -3.35 20.21 -27.28
C GLN A 120 -3.83 18.97 -28.01
N MET A 121 -2.90 18.13 -28.44
CA MET A 121 -3.28 16.87 -29.10
C MET A 121 -4.00 15.96 -28.12
N LEU A 122 -3.49 15.87 -26.89
CA LEU A 122 -4.12 15.04 -25.87
C LEU A 122 -5.52 15.55 -25.56
N ASP A 123 -5.67 16.85 -25.42
CA ASP A 123 -6.96 17.44 -25.14
C ASP A 123 -7.97 17.09 -26.24
N THR A 124 -7.52 17.14 -27.49
CA THR A 124 -8.38 16.82 -28.61
C THR A 124 -8.84 15.36 -28.55
N VAL A 125 -7.88 14.45 -28.29
CA VAL A 125 -8.20 13.03 -28.21
C VAL A 125 -9.17 12.76 -27.07
N LEU A 126 -8.90 13.35 -25.90
CA LEU A 126 -9.74 13.14 -24.74
C LEU A 126 -11.14 13.72 -24.94
N ALA A 127 -11.24 14.83 -25.63
CA ALA A 127 -12.53 15.42 -25.93
C ALA A 127 -13.37 14.49 -26.80
N GLN A 128 -12.73 13.83 -27.74
CA GLN A 128 -13.45 12.90 -28.61
C GLN A 128 -13.92 11.69 -27.82
N GLN A 129 -13.09 11.24 -26.87
CA GLN A 129 -13.47 10.10 -26.06
C GLN A 129 -14.58 10.45 -25.09
N GLY A 130 -14.66 11.69 -24.71
CA GLY A 130 -15.65 12.12 -23.72
C GLY A 130 -17.06 12.16 -24.23
N ARG A 131 -17.28 11.84 -25.52
CA ARG A 131 -18.63 11.87 -26.05
C ARG A 131 -19.34 10.55 -26.04
#